data_4b90ccd7d9c3e5413e8014bf7b050f01
#
_entry.id   4b90ccd7d9c3e5413e8014bf7b050f01
#
_cell.length_a   1.000
_cell.length_b   1.000
_cell.length_c   1.000
_cell.angle_alpha   90.00
_cell.angle_beta   90.00
_cell.angle_gamma   90.00
#
_symmetry.space_group_name_H-M   'P 1'
#
loop_
_entity.id
_entity.type
_entity.pdbx_description
1 polymer ?
#
loop_
_entity_poly.entity_id
_entity_poly.type
_entity_poly.pdbx_seq_one_letter_code
_entity_poly.pdbx_strand_id
1 'polypeptide(L)'
;MNVRGLGRLMFGFGMIGIGAVSLVCDSYSLQWEPVGSLLPNLGRLSGAILCLGGLGVLIGRLNMLAAAILTVFLGLWVFALQAPQAIAAGGSDWKALSGTWLGFAEDLAMMSGAWTLLALSDQDDNDAMAPWLTDARALRIARTLFGIACLVFGASHFAFSDITATMIPSWIPERLPLAWITGAGHILTGLALISGILARLAATLEAVMMSLFVLLVHVPMIVAGPARDAMQLDWTMLFVALSLAGSAWAVAGGLRDKPWGFGKGARADA
;
A
#
# COMPACT_ATOMS: atom_id res chain seq x y z
N MET A 1 -7.41 17.28 11.54
CA MET A 1 -7.46 15.88 11.11
C MET A 1 -6.25 15.18 11.69
N ASN A 2 -6.41 14.10 12.43
CA ASN A 2 -5.28 13.38 13.01
C ASN A 2 -4.68 12.40 11.98
N VAL A 3 -3.45 11.91 12.22
CA VAL A 3 -2.71 11.01 11.31
C VAL A 3 -3.49 9.73 10.99
N ARG A 4 -4.17 9.13 11.98
CA ARG A 4 -5.03 7.95 11.79
C ARG A 4 -6.20 8.25 10.85
N GLY A 5 -6.84 9.40 11.02
CA GLY A 5 -7.95 9.82 10.17
C GLY A 5 -7.53 10.03 8.72
N LEU A 6 -6.33 10.59 8.49
CA LEU A 6 -5.78 10.76 7.14
C LEU A 6 -5.52 9.41 6.46
N GLY A 7 -4.88 8.48 7.16
CA GLY A 7 -4.64 7.12 6.64
C GLY A 7 -5.95 6.43 6.26
N ARG A 8 -6.95 6.47 7.13
CA ARG A 8 -8.28 5.91 6.88
C ARG A 8 -8.96 6.51 5.65
N LEU A 9 -8.91 7.84 5.51
CA LEU A 9 -9.52 8.54 4.37
C LEU A 9 -8.83 8.16 3.05
N MET A 10 -7.52 8.26 2.97
CA MET A 10 -6.77 7.95 1.75
C MET A 10 -6.92 6.49 1.35
N PHE A 11 -6.80 5.57 2.32
CA PHE A 11 -7.00 4.14 2.07
C PHE A 11 -8.41 3.82 1.59
N GLY A 12 -9.44 4.33 2.28
CA GLY A 12 -10.84 4.10 1.93
C GLY A 12 -11.18 4.63 0.53
N PHE A 13 -10.77 5.85 0.20
CA PHE A 13 -10.97 6.41 -1.14
C PHE A 13 -10.17 5.66 -2.21
N GLY A 14 -8.97 5.20 -1.89
CA GLY A 14 -8.19 4.37 -2.80
C GLY A 14 -8.90 3.05 -3.12
N MET A 15 -9.38 2.33 -2.09
CA MET A 15 -10.14 1.08 -2.29
C MET A 15 -11.43 1.31 -3.10
N ILE A 16 -12.19 2.37 -2.80
CA ILE A 16 -13.38 2.75 -3.58
C ILE A 16 -12.99 2.99 -5.05
N GLY A 17 -11.89 3.71 -5.27
CA GLY A 17 -11.44 4.02 -6.62
C GLY A 17 -11.02 2.80 -7.43
N ILE A 18 -10.21 1.89 -6.85
CA ILE A 18 -9.84 0.62 -7.50
C ILE A 18 -11.09 -0.17 -7.84
N GLY A 19 -12.02 -0.32 -6.88
CA GLY A 19 -13.26 -1.04 -7.08
C GLY A 19 -14.16 -0.40 -8.15
N ALA A 20 -14.26 0.93 -8.17
CA ALA A 20 -15.03 1.66 -9.17
C ALA A 20 -14.48 1.46 -10.59
N VAL A 21 -13.16 1.51 -10.76
CA VAL A 21 -12.51 1.22 -12.05
C VAL A 21 -12.83 -0.20 -12.50
N SER A 22 -12.71 -1.20 -11.60
CA SER A 22 -13.04 -2.60 -11.91
C SER A 22 -14.52 -2.77 -12.32
N LEU A 23 -15.44 -2.07 -11.65
CA LEU A 23 -16.87 -2.11 -12.00
C LEU A 23 -17.18 -1.46 -13.36
N VAL A 24 -16.56 -0.31 -13.64
CA VAL A 24 -16.76 0.43 -14.90
C VAL A 24 -16.16 -0.32 -16.08
N CYS A 25 -14.97 -0.91 -15.91
CA CYS A 25 -14.28 -1.66 -16.97
C CYS A 25 -14.75 -3.12 -17.08
N ASP A 26 -15.62 -3.57 -16.19
CA ASP A 26 -16.09 -4.97 -16.12
C ASP A 26 -14.92 -5.97 -16.10
N SER A 27 -13.89 -5.65 -15.28
CA SER A 27 -12.64 -6.41 -15.26
C SER A 27 -12.02 -6.44 -13.87
N TYR A 28 -11.03 -7.30 -13.70
CA TYR A 28 -10.18 -7.30 -12.51
C TYR A 28 -9.24 -6.09 -12.46
N SER A 29 -8.61 -5.89 -11.31
CA SER A 29 -7.68 -4.77 -11.07
C SER A 29 -6.32 -4.98 -11.75
N LEU A 30 -6.33 -5.45 -13.02
CA LEU A 30 -5.15 -5.64 -13.87
C LEU A 30 -4.06 -6.48 -13.16
N GLN A 31 -2.82 -5.97 -13.13
CA GLN A 31 -1.66 -6.64 -12.55
C GLN A 31 -1.73 -6.82 -11.03
N TRP A 32 -2.56 -6.08 -10.33
CA TRP A 32 -2.74 -6.21 -8.87
C TRP A 32 -3.66 -7.37 -8.51
N GLU A 33 -4.58 -7.76 -9.40
CA GLU A 33 -5.48 -8.89 -9.22
C GLU A 33 -5.33 -9.88 -10.38
N PRO A 34 -4.21 -10.58 -10.48
CA PRO A 34 -3.87 -11.42 -11.65
C PRO A 34 -4.61 -12.76 -11.62
N VAL A 35 -5.93 -12.71 -11.64
CA VAL A 35 -6.80 -13.92 -11.58
C VAL A 35 -6.70 -14.74 -12.87
N GLY A 36 -6.48 -14.10 -14.02
CA GLY A 36 -6.41 -14.75 -15.32
C GLY A 36 -7.67 -15.52 -15.67
N SER A 37 -7.51 -16.77 -16.10
CA SER A 37 -8.63 -17.66 -16.45
C SER A 37 -9.19 -18.46 -15.27
N LEU A 38 -8.65 -18.30 -14.06
CA LEU A 38 -9.04 -19.07 -12.87
C LEU A 38 -10.50 -18.83 -12.48
N LEU A 39 -10.94 -17.58 -12.51
CA LEU A 39 -12.27 -17.17 -12.10
C LEU A 39 -12.82 -16.15 -13.11
N PRO A 40 -13.23 -16.58 -14.30
CA PRO A 40 -13.79 -15.66 -15.29
C PRO A 40 -15.07 -15.01 -14.76
N ASN A 41 -15.30 -13.73 -15.10
CA ASN A 41 -16.55 -12.99 -14.81
C ASN A 41 -16.79 -12.58 -13.35
N LEU A 42 -15.82 -12.66 -12.44
CA LEU A 42 -15.95 -12.19 -11.06
C LEU A 42 -15.33 -10.79 -10.81
N GLY A 43 -14.85 -10.09 -11.83
CA GLY A 43 -14.28 -8.74 -11.70
C GLY A 43 -15.24 -7.74 -11.06
N ARG A 44 -16.54 -7.82 -11.40
CA ARG A 44 -17.58 -6.99 -10.75
C ARG A 44 -17.74 -7.31 -9.26
N LEU A 45 -17.65 -8.59 -8.87
CA LEU A 45 -17.73 -8.98 -7.47
C LEU A 45 -16.53 -8.45 -6.70
N SER A 46 -15.33 -8.59 -7.26
CA SER A 46 -14.11 -8.01 -6.70
C SER A 46 -14.24 -6.50 -6.55
N GLY A 47 -14.62 -5.81 -7.60
CA GLY A 47 -14.86 -4.36 -7.57
C GLY A 47 -15.88 -3.94 -6.51
N ALA A 48 -16.97 -4.70 -6.35
CA ALA A 48 -17.97 -4.44 -5.32
C ALA A 48 -17.41 -4.63 -3.90
N ILE A 49 -16.61 -5.67 -3.67
CA ILE A 49 -15.94 -5.91 -2.37
C ILE A 49 -15.03 -4.73 -2.03
N LEU A 50 -14.22 -4.26 -2.97
CA LEU A 50 -13.33 -3.11 -2.77
C LEU A 50 -14.11 -1.82 -2.49
N CYS A 51 -15.16 -1.52 -3.26
CA CYS A 51 -16.00 -0.35 -3.05
C CYS A 51 -16.69 -0.37 -1.69
N LEU A 52 -17.35 -1.48 -1.34
CA LEU A 52 -18.07 -1.62 -0.07
C LEU A 52 -17.10 -1.65 1.11
N GLY A 53 -15.95 -2.31 0.96
CA GLY A 53 -14.88 -2.31 1.96
C GLY A 53 -14.32 -0.91 2.18
N GLY A 54 -14.00 -0.19 1.12
CA GLY A 54 -13.53 1.20 1.21
C GLY A 54 -14.54 2.13 1.86
N LEU A 55 -15.82 2.06 1.48
CA LEU A 55 -16.91 2.80 2.10
C LEU A 55 -17.05 2.43 3.59
N GLY A 56 -17.02 1.15 3.92
CA GLY A 56 -17.09 0.67 5.29
C GLY A 56 -15.95 1.19 6.17
N VAL A 57 -14.73 1.26 5.62
CA VAL A 57 -13.58 1.86 6.32
C VAL A 57 -13.84 3.34 6.62
N LEU A 58 -14.54 4.08 5.76
CA LEU A 58 -14.86 5.49 5.98
C LEU A 58 -15.98 5.70 7.02
N ILE A 59 -16.87 4.72 7.17
CA ILE A 59 -18.00 4.78 8.11
C ILE A 59 -17.55 4.23 9.47
N GLY A 60 -17.48 5.07 10.49
CA GLY A 60 -16.92 4.75 11.80
C GLY A 60 -17.40 3.42 12.42
N ARG A 61 -18.71 3.14 12.36
CA ARG A 61 -19.31 1.90 12.92
C ARG A 61 -18.97 0.63 12.12
N LEU A 62 -18.60 0.75 10.85
CA LEU A 62 -18.29 -0.36 9.96
C LEU A 62 -16.78 -0.56 9.77
N ASN A 63 -15.98 0.36 10.29
CA ASN A 63 -14.54 0.43 10.03
C ASN A 63 -13.83 -0.90 10.37
N MET A 64 -14.10 -1.47 11.54
CA MET A 64 -13.47 -2.72 11.99
C MET A 64 -13.81 -3.89 11.06
N LEU A 65 -15.09 -4.11 10.78
CA LEU A 65 -15.53 -5.19 9.89
C LEU A 65 -14.99 -5.01 8.46
N ALA A 66 -15.06 -3.79 7.94
CA ALA A 66 -14.59 -3.49 6.60
C ALA A 66 -13.07 -3.68 6.47
N ALA A 67 -12.30 -3.22 7.46
CA ALA A 67 -10.86 -3.42 7.51
C ALA A 67 -10.49 -4.92 7.62
N ALA A 68 -11.26 -5.70 8.38
CA ALA A 68 -11.09 -7.15 8.45
C ALA A 68 -11.34 -7.83 7.10
N ILE A 69 -12.45 -7.50 6.44
CA ILE A 69 -12.78 -8.02 5.10
C ILE A 69 -11.69 -7.67 4.09
N LEU A 70 -11.25 -6.40 4.06
CA LEU A 70 -10.19 -5.96 3.15
C LEU A 70 -8.85 -6.62 3.47
N THR A 71 -8.52 -6.84 4.74
CA THR A 71 -7.29 -7.55 5.13
C THR A 71 -7.28 -8.97 4.56
N VAL A 72 -8.39 -9.70 4.71
CA VAL A 72 -8.52 -11.07 4.17
C VAL A 72 -8.51 -11.04 2.65
N PHE A 73 -9.27 -10.15 2.03
CA PHE A 73 -9.40 -10.08 0.58
C PHE A 73 -8.08 -9.71 -0.11
N LEU A 74 -7.38 -8.69 0.38
CA LEU A 74 -6.04 -8.34 -0.11
C LEU A 74 -5.01 -9.42 0.25
N GLY A 75 -5.17 -10.11 1.37
CA GLY A 75 -4.36 -11.28 1.71
C GLY A 75 -4.50 -12.42 0.69
N LEU A 76 -5.69 -12.63 0.13
CA LEU A 76 -5.87 -13.57 -0.97
C LEU A 76 -5.12 -13.11 -2.23
N TRP A 77 -5.12 -11.80 -2.54
CA TRP A 77 -4.31 -11.28 -3.65
C TRP A 77 -2.82 -11.56 -3.42
N VAL A 78 -2.32 -11.26 -2.23
CA VAL A 78 -0.90 -11.48 -1.88
C VAL A 78 -0.51 -12.95 -1.98
N PHE A 79 -1.21 -13.83 -1.25
CA PHE A 79 -0.75 -15.21 -1.03
C PHE A 79 -1.29 -16.21 -2.03
N ALA A 80 -2.49 -16.00 -2.59
CA ALA A 80 -3.10 -16.93 -3.53
C ALA A 80 -2.88 -16.54 -5.01
N LEU A 81 -2.63 -15.25 -5.30
CA LEU A 81 -2.45 -14.78 -6.68
C LEU A 81 -1.00 -14.34 -6.93
N GLN A 82 -0.53 -13.29 -6.26
CA GLN A 82 0.76 -12.66 -6.54
C GLN A 82 1.96 -13.55 -6.18
N ALA A 83 1.99 -14.14 -4.98
CA ALA A 83 3.12 -14.95 -4.55
C ALA A 83 3.34 -16.18 -5.47
N PRO A 84 2.31 -16.98 -5.82
CA PRO A 84 2.48 -18.08 -6.76
C PRO A 84 2.97 -17.64 -8.15
N GLN A 85 2.46 -16.52 -8.66
CA GLN A 85 2.90 -15.97 -9.95
C GLN A 85 4.35 -15.49 -9.90
N ALA A 86 4.73 -14.75 -8.84
CA ALA A 86 6.08 -14.26 -8.66
C ALA A 86 7.09 -15.42 -8.54
N ILE A 87 6.73 -16.49 -7.81
CA ILE A 87 7.54 -17.70 -7.68
C ILE A 87 7.66 -18.41 -9.04
N ALA A 88 6.55 -18.56 -9.77
CA ALA A 88 6.53 -19.24 -11.06
C ALA A 88 7.29 -18.47 -12.15
N ALA A 89 7.18 -17.14 -12.15
CA ALA A 89 7.89 -16.28 -13.09
C ALA A 89 9.40 -16.28 -12.84
N GLY A 90 9.82 -16.44 -11.59
CA GLY A 90 11.22 -16.38 -11.21
C GLY A 90 11.88 -15.05 -11.59
N GLY A 91 13.18 -15.08 -11.81
CA GLY A 91 13.94 -13.93 -12.30
C GLY A 91 15.34 -14.36 -12.68
N SER A 92 15.81 -13.98 -13.87
CA SER A 92 17.16 -14.28 -14.36
C SER A 92 18.24 -13.46 -13.66
N ASP A 93 17.85 -12.29 -13.17
CA ASP A 93 18.70 -11.32 -12.48
C ASP A 93 17.88 -10.50 -11.47
N TRP A 94 18.55 -9.66 -10.70
CA TRP A 94 17.92 -8.85 -9.66
C TRP A 94 16.88 -7.86 -10.20
N LYS A 95 17.04 -7.37 -11.45
CA LYS A 95 16.11 -6.44 -12.09
C LYS A 95 14.80 -7.15 -12.45
N ALA A 96 14.90 -8.31 -13.11
CA ALA A 96 13.74 -9.14 -13.41
C ALA A 96 13.00 -9.55 -12.13
N LEU A 97 13.76 -9.96 -11.10
CA LEU A 97 13.20 -10.30 -9.80
C LEU A 97 12.44 -9.13 -9.15
N SER A 98 13.02 -7.92 -9.16
CA SER A 98 12.38 -6.72 -8.62
C SER A 98 11.06 -6.41 -9.33
N GLY A 99 11.01 -6.54 -10.67
CA GLY A 99 9.77 -6.33 -11.44
C GLY A 99 8.70 -7.39 -11.12
N THR A 100 9.11 -8.65 -11.03
CA THR A 100 8.22 -9.78 -10.72
C THR A 100 7.56 -9.64 -9.34
N TRP A 101 8.29 -9.13 -8.33
CA TRP A 101 7.80 -8.99 -6.97
C TRP A 101 7.13 -7.65 -6.67
N LEU A 102 7.08 -6.72 -7.63
CA LEU A 102 6.52 -5.38 -7.39
C LEU A 102 5.03 -5.42 -7.07
N GLY A 103 4.22 -6.11 -7.88
CA GLY A 103 2.78 -6.27 -7.62
C GLY A 103 2.50 -6.96 -6.28
N PHE A 104 3.26 -8.01 -5.95
CA PHE A 104 3.20 -8.64 -4.62
C PHE A 104 3.44 -7.62 -3.49
N ALA A 105 4.45 -6.75 -3.63
CA ALA A 105 4.80 -5.77 -2.61
C ALA A 105 3.73 -4.68 -2.46
N GLU A 106 3.13 -4.23 -3.56
CA GLU A 106 2.03 -3.25 -3.54
C GLU A 106 0.81 -3.83 -2.82
N ASP A 107 0.40 -5.05 -3.13
CA ASP A 107 -0.71 -5.73 -2.45
C ASP A 107 -0.39 -6.01 -0.98
N LEU A 108 0.84 -6.42 -0.67
CA LEU A 108 1.31 -6.63 0.71
C LEU A 108 1.24 -5.34 1.54
N ALA A 109 1.62 -4.21 0.95
CA ALA A 109 1.53 -2.91 1.61
C ALA A 109 0.07 -2.50 1.83
N MET A 110 -0.84 -2.72 0.87
CA MET A 110 -2.26 -2.45 1.02
C MET A 110 -2.89 -3.37 2.08
N MET A 111 -2.60 -4.66 2.06
CA MET A 111 -3.03 -5.61 3.09
C MET A 111 -2.55 -5.18 4.49
N SER A 112 -1.28 -4.79 4.61
CA SER A 112 -0.69 -4.32 5.87
C SER A 112 -1.39 -3.05 6.38
N GLY A 113 -1.77 -2.15 5.47
CA GLY A 113 -2.56 -0.95 5.77
C GLY A 113 -3.94 -1.29 6.31
N ALA A 114 -4.67 -2.19 5.63
CA ALA A 114 -5.97 -2.68 6.07
C ALA A 114 -5.89 -3.33 7.46
N TRP A 115 -4.89 -4.20 7.67
CA TRP A 115 -4.67 -4.85 8.98
C TRP A 115 -4.32 -3.85 10.08
N THR A 116 -3.50 -2.85 9.77
CA THR A 116 -3.21 -1.76 10.72
C THR A 116 -4.47 -0.99 11.09
N LEU A 117 -5.33 -0.66 10.11
CA LEU A 117 -6.61 0.01 10.37
C LEU A 117 -7.55 -0.86 11.21
N LEU A 118 -7.62 -2.17 10.96
CA LEU A 118 -8.34 -3.12 11.80
C LEU A 118 -7.86 -3.08 13.24
N ALA A 119 -6.56 -3.23 13.47
CA ALA A 119 -5.98 -3.25 14.81
C ALA A 119 -6.13 -1.92 15.56
N LEU A 120 -6.16 -0.79 14.85
CA LEU A 120 -6.39 0.52 15.44
C LEU A 120 -7.87 0.78 15.77
N SER A 121 -8.80 0.16 15.05
CA SER A 121 -10.24 0.30 15.30
C SER A 121 -10.69 -0.45 16.54
N ASP A 122 -10.13 -1.61 16.80
CA ASP A 122 -10.45 -2.44 17.97
C ASP A 122 -10.00 -1.79 19.29
N GLN A 123 -8.97 -0.93 19.26
CA GLN A 123 -8.53 -0.21 20.46
C GLN A 123 -9.55 0.85 20.94
N ASP A 124 -10.47 1.25 20.08
CA ASP A 124 -11.51 2.26 20.36
C ASP A 124 -12.84 1.58 20.76
N ASP A 125 -12.98 0.25 20.63
CA ASP A 125 -14.20 -0.52 20.91
C ASP A 125 -13.91 -1.65 21.91
N ASN A 126 -14.79 -1.83 22.91
CA ASN A 126 -14.60 -2.84 23.98
C ASN A 126 -14.95 -4.28 23.54
N ASP A 127 -15.44 -4.48 22.34
CA ASP A 127 -15.80 -5.79 21.77
C ASP A 127 -14.69 -6.31 20.84
N ALA A 128 -13.60 -6.82 21.43
CA ALA A 128 -12.46 -7.35 20.71
C ALA A 128 -12.87 -8.51 19.78
N MET A 129 -12.76 -8.32 18.48
CA MET A 129 -13.10 -9.36 17.47
C MET A 129 -12.03 -10.40 17.55
N ALA A 130 -11.00 -10.58 17.67
CA ALA A 130 -9.98 -11.61 17.85
C ALA A 130 -8.67 -10.96 18.33
N PRO A 131 -8.34 -11.07 19.61
CA PRO A 131 -7.19 -10.37 20.20
C PRO A 131 -5.88 -10.53 19.41
N TRP A 132 -5.66 -11.70 18.82
CA TRP A 132 -4.47 -11.99 18.01
C TRP A 132 -4.39 -11.21 16.67
N LEU A 133 -5.53 -10.64 16.18
CA LEU A 133 -5.58 -9.79 14.99
C LEU A 133 -5.38 -8.30 15.31
N THR A 134 -5.53 -7.91 16.59
CA THR A 134 -5.67 -6.50 16.97
C THR A 134 -4.71 -6.06 18.08
N ASP A 135 -3.99 -6.99 18.69
CA ASP A 135 -3.04 -6.70 19.75
C ASP A 135 -1.75 -6.00 19.25
N ALA A 136 -0.87 -5.67 20.17
CA ALA A 136 0.42 -5.04 19.85
C ALA A 136 1.31 -5.91 18.94
N ARG A 137 1.14 -7.26 18.99
CA ARG A 137 1.87 -8.18 18.12
C ARG A 137 1.35 -8.09 16.68
N ALA A 138 0.02 -8.02 16.52
CA ALA A 138 -0.61 -7.82 15.20
C ALA A 138 -0.13 -6.53 14.53
N LEU A 139 -0.12 -5.40 15.26
CA LEU A 139 0.44 -4.14 14.77
C LEU A 139 1.91 -4.24 14.38
N ARG A 140 2.70 -4.99 15.14
CA ARG A 140 4.12 -5.23 14.83
C ARG A 140 4.28 -6.05 13.55
N ILE A 141 3.49 -7.10 13.37
CA ILE A 141 3.50 -7.92 12.16
C ILE A 141 3.08 -7.08 10.95
N ALA A 142 1.96 -6.37 11.00
CA ALA A 142 1.49 -5.51 9.91
C ALA A 142 2.56 -4.47 9.53
N ARG A 143 3.18 -3.79 10.50
CA ARG A 143 4.29 -2.88 10.28
C ARG A 143 5.48 -3.55 9.58
N THR A 144 5.86 -4.75 10.01
CA THR A 144 7.00 -5.49 9.43
C THR A 144 6.71 -5.89 7.99
N LEU A 145 5.50 -6.35 7.70
CA LEU A 145 5.08 -6.68 6.33
C LEU A 145 5.09 -5.45 5.42
N PHE A 146 4.63 -4.30 5.91
CA PHE A 146 4.75 -3.03 5.18
C PHE A 146 6.22 -2.67 4.93
N GLY A 147 7.10 -2.89 5.93
CA GLY A 147 8.54 -2.69 5.79
C GLY A 147 9.16 -3.59 4.72
N ILE A 148 8.74 -4.86 4.62
CA ILE A 148 9.18 -5.78 3.56
C ILE A 148 8.76 -5.25 2.19
N ALA A 149 7.53 -4.76 2.04
CA ALA A 149 7.07 -4.15 0.80
C ALA A 149 7.93 -2.95 0.39
N CYS A 150 8.29 -2.08 1.34
CA CYS A 150 9.16 -0.94 1.09
C CYS A 150 10.55 -1.36 0.56
N LEU A 151 11.12 -2.49 1.02
CA LEU A 151 12.40 -2.98 0.48
C LEU A 151 12.28 -3.32 -1.01
N VAL A 152 11.17 -3.93 -1.42
CA VAL A 152 10.90 -4.25 -2.83
C VAL A 152 10.67 -2.97 -3.63
N PHE A 153 9.92 -2.00 -3.12
CA PHE A 153 9.74 -0.69 -3.77
C PHE A 153 11.08 -0.02 -4.04
N GLY A 154 11.95 0.05 -3.02
CA GLY A 154 13.28 0.62 -3.19
C GLY A 154 14.13 -0.12 -4.21
N ALA A 155 14.15 -1.46 -4.18
CA ALA A 155 14.83 -2.27 -5.18
C ALA A 155 14.30 -1.98 -6.60
N SER A 156 12.98 -1.87 -6.77
CA SER A 156 12.35 -1.56 -8.06
C SER A 156 12.70 -0.16 -8.56
N HIS A 157 12.79 0.84 -7.68
CA HIS A 157 13.25 2.20 -8.03
C HIS A 157 14.68 2.20 -8.58
N PHE A 158 15.58 1.40 -8.02
CA PHE A 158 16.94 1.25 -8.56
C PHE A 158 16.96 0.42 -9.86
N ALA A 159 16.20 -0.67 -9.90
CA ALA A 159 16.14 -1.56 -11.06
C ALA A 159 15.58 -0.86 -12.30
N PHE A 160 14.59 0.03 -12.12
CA PHE A 160 13.86 0.72 -13.16
C PHE A 160 13.99 2.24 -13.05
N SER A 161 15.14 2.74 -12.57
CA SER A 161 15.36 4.17 -12.30
C SER A 161 15.10 5.07 -13.51
N ASP A 162 15.45 4.63 -14.72
CA ASP A 162 15.17 5.38 -15.95
C ASP A 162 13.67 5.52 -16.21
N ILE A 163 12.89 4.44 -16.02
CA ILE A 163 11.43 4.46 -16.16
C ILE A 163 10.82 5.33 -15.07
N THR A 164 11.25 5.16 -13.82
CA THR A 164 10.80 5.98 -12.68
C THR A 164 11.07 7.47 -12.95
N ALA A 165 12.23 7.81 -13.49
CA ALA A 165 12.56 9.18 -13.84
C ALA A 165 11.63 9.77 -14.93
N THR A 166 11.12 8.96 -15.85
CA THR A 166 10.15 9.43 -16.87
C THR A 166 8.79 9.79 -16.29
N MET A 167 8.41 9.17 -15.16
CA MET A 167 7.14 9.46 -14.46
C MET A 167 7.19 10.78 -13.67
N ILE A 168 8.38 11.27 -13.33
CA ILE A 168 8.55 12.55 -12.63
C ILE A 168 8.26 13.70 -13.61
N PRO A 169 7.41 14.68 -13.24
CA PRO A 169 7.05 15.80 -14.09
C PRO A 169 8.27 16.53 -14.65
N SER A 170 8.20 16.94 -15.93
CA SER A 170 9.34 17.53 -16.65
C SER A 170 9.82 18.87 -16.08
N TRP A 171 8.99 19.57 -15.32
CA TRP A 171 9.36 20.82 -14.66
C TRP A 171 10.21 20.61 -13.39
N ILE A 172 10.31 19.35 -12.90
CA ILE A 172 11.18 18.99 -11.78
C ILE A 172 12.56 18.64 -12.34
N PRO A 173 13.64 19.33 -11.93
CA PRO A 173 14.98 19.01 -12.37
C PRO A 173 15.49 17.70 -11.73
N GLU A 174 16.60 17.19 -12.26
CA GLU A 174 17.35 16.06 -11.66
C GLU A 174 16.47 14.82 -11.40
N ARG A 175 15.61 14.44 -12.36
CA ARG A 175 14.64 13.35 -12.22
C ARG A 175 15.27 12.00 -11.89
N LEU A 176 16.43 11.67 -12.49
CA LEU A 176 17.10 10.39 -12.20
C LEU A 176 17.69 10.34 -10.79
N PRO A 177 18.42 11.34 -10.29
CA PRO A 177 18.77 11.42 -8.88
C PRO A 177 17.58 11.35 -7.92
N LEU A 178 16.45 11.96 -8.25
CA LEU A 178 15.23 11.86 -7.44
C LEU A 178 14.67 10.43 -7.39
N ALA A 179 14.71 9.69 -8.50
CA ALA A 179 14.33 8.28 -8.53
C ALA A 179 15.21 7.44 -7.60
N TRP A 180 16.52 7.71 -7.53
CA TRP A 180 17.42 7.04 -6.60
C TRP A 180 17.20 7.45 -5.14
N ILE A 181 16.98 8.74 -4.88
CA ILE A 181 16.70 9.25 -3.52
C ILE A 181 15.41 8.62 -2.98
N THR A 182 14.36 8.54 -3.77
CA THR A 182 13.10 7.91 -3.35
C THR A 182 13.28 6.41 -3.16
N GLY A 183 14.04 5.74 -4.02
CA GLY A 183 14.41 4.34 -3.84
C GLY A 183 15.16 4.09 -2.54
N ALA A 184 16.15 4.92 -2.21
CA ALA A 184 16.86 4.86 -0.94
C ALA A 184 15.92 5.15 0.25
N GLY A 185 14.99 6.09 0.11
CA GLY A 185 13.96 6.38 1.10
C GLY A 185 13.11 5.16 1.44
N HIS A 186 12.62 4.44 0.43
CA HIS A 186 11.88 3.19 0.62
C HIS A 186 12.72 2.13 1.36
N ILE A 187 13.99 1.90 0.96
CA ILE A 187 14.86 0.93 1.63
C ILE A 187 15.08 1.30 3.10
N LEU A 188 15.42 2.57 3.38
CA LEU A 188 15.64 3.04 4.75
C LEU A 188 14.36 2.89 5.59
N THR A 189 13.19 3.17 5.01
CA THR A 189 11.90 2.95 5.66
C THR A 189 11.69 1.47 5.95
N GLY A 190 11.93 0.59 4.98
CA GLY A 190 11.80 -0.85 5.17
C GLY A 190 12.65 -1.36 6.34
N LEU A 191 13.94 -1.00 6.35
CA LEU A 191 14.86 -1.37 7.44
C LEU A 191 14.43 -0.81 8.80
N ALA A 192 13.97 0.44 8.84
CA ALA A 192 13.49 1.08 10.06
C ALA A 192 12.22 0.42 10.61
N LEU A 193 11.28 0.07 9.74
CA LEU A 193 10.02 -0.57 10.13
C LEU A 193 10.24 -2.02 10.59
N ILE A 194 11.13 -2.77 9.97
CA ILE A 194 11.46 -4.14 10.36
C ILE A 194 12.20 -4.13 11.72
N SER A 195 13.24 -3.32 11.87
CA SER A 195 14.03 -3.25 13.10
C SER A 195 13.32 -2.55 14.26
N GLY A 196 12.34 -1.71 14.00
CA GLY A 196 11.71 -0.83 14.98
C GLY A 196 12.52 0.43 15.32
N ILE A 197 13.73 0.58 14.78
CA ILE A 197 14.59 1.75 15.00
C ILE A 197 14.10 2.91 14.13
N LEU A 198 13.83 4.07 14.75
CA LEU A 198 13.27 5.25 14.05
C LEU A 198 11.98 4.98 13.28
N ALA A 199 11.26 3.90 13.60
CA ALA A 199 10.12 3.43 12.83
C ALA A 199 9.03 4.49 12.64
N ARG A 200 8.74 5.33 13.66
CA ARG A 200 7.78 6.43 13.58
C ARG A 200 8.20 7.49 12.56
N LEU A 201 9.45 7.91 12.61
CA LEU A 201 10.00 8.90 11.67
C LEU A 201 9.95 8.35 10.24
N ALA A 202 10.45 7.14 10.05
CA ALA A 202 10.49 6.48 8.75
C ALA A 202 9.08 6.29 8.15
N ALA A 203 8.12 5.77 8.94
CA ALA A 203 6.73 5.62 8.47
C ALA A 203 6.09 6.96 8.08
N THR A 204 6.39 8.03 8.82
CA THR A 204 5.84 9.36 8.50
C THR A 204 6.45 9.93 7.23
N LEU A 205 7.77 9.82 7.05
CA LEU A 205 8.45 10.26 5.82
C LEU A 205 7.97 9.46 4.60
N GLU A 206 7.80 8.17 4.75
CA GLU A 206 7.22 7.29 3.72
C GLU A 206 5.81 7.74 3.33
N ALA A 207 4.95 7.99 4.31
CA ALA A 207 3.59 8.44 4.06
C ALA A 207 3.54 9.79 3.34
N VAL A 208 4.44 10.71 3.68
CA VAL A 208 4.60 11.99 2.97
C VAL A 208 5.08 11.73 1.53
N MET A 209 6.12 10.92 1.35
CA MET A 209 6.68 10.60 0.03
C MET A 209 5.64 9.96 -0.89
N MET A 210 4.92 8.95 -0.41
CA MET A 210 3.83 8.30 -1.15
C MET A 210 2.69 9.28 -1.49
N SER A 211 2.34 10.20 -0.57
CA SER A 211 1.35 11.24 -0.84
C SER A 211 1.82 12.21 -1.94
N LEU A 212 3.11 12.53 -1.98
CA LEU A 212 3.70 13.34 -3.05
C LEU A 212 3.66 12.61 -4.40
N PHE A 213 3.83 11.29 -4.43
CA PHE A 213 3.66 10.52 -5.68
C PHE A 213 2.23 10.61 -6.20
N VAL A 214 1.22 10.51 -5.33
CA VAL A 214 -0.18 10.75 -5.76
C VAL A 214 -0.33 12.12 -6.39
N LEU A 215 0.14 13.17 -5.71
CA LEU A 215 -0.08 14.56 -6.12
C LEU A 215 0.77 14.99 -7.33
N LEU A 216 2.02 14.56 -7.41
CA LEU A 216 3.00 15.06 -8.38
C LEU A 216 3.17 14.13 -9.58
N VAL A 217 2.79 12.86 -9.48
CA VAL A 217 2.92 11.89 -10.56
C VAL A 217 1.53 11.49 -11.07
N HIS A 218 0.73 10.83 -10.25
CA HIS A 218 -0.51 10.20 -10.72
C HIS A 218 -1.63 11.19 -11.04
N VAL A 219 -1.82 12.24 -10.23
CA VAL A 219 -2.83 13.27 -10.52
C VAL A 219 -2.52 14.01 -11.83
N PRO A 220 -1.29 14.48 -12.08
CA PRO A 220 -0.94 15.09 -13.38
C PRO A 220 -1.12 14.15 -14.57
N MET A 221 -0.83 12.85 -14.46
CA MET A 221 -1.08 11.87 -15.53
C MET A 221 -2.56 11.83 -15.90
N ILE A 222 -3.45 11.81 -14.92
CA ILE A 222 -4.91 11.83 -15.18
C ILE A 222 -5.36 13.16 -15.78
N VAL A 223 -4.85 14.29 -15.26
CA VAL A 223 -5.20 15.64 -15.76
C VAL A 223 -4.72 15.85 -17.21
N ALA A 224 -3.58 15.27 -17.59
CA ALA A 224 -3.07 15.31 -18.95
C ALA A 224 -3.96 14.57 -19.96
N GLY A 225 -4.87 13.73 -19.47
CA GLY A 225 -5.77 12.90 -20.28
C GLY A 225 -5.11 11.59 -20.72
N PRO A 226 -5.38 10.48 -20.02
CA PRO A 226 -4.83 9.20 -20.42
C PRO A 226 -5.32 8.78 -21.82
N ALA A 227 -4.47 8.08 -22.57
CA ALA A 227 -4.88 7.43 -23.80
C ALA A 227 -6.01 6.42 -23.52
N ARG A 228 -6.93 6.19 -24.47
CA ARG A 228 -8.11 5.34 -24.24
C ARG A 228 -7.74 3.91 -23.86
N ASP A 229 -6.66 3.38 -24.40
CA ASP A 229 -6.11 2.06 -24.13
C ASP A 229 -5.38 1.96 -22.77
N ALA A 230 -4.86 3.09 -22.28
CA ALA A 230 -4.21 3.18 -20.97
C ALA A 230 -5.14 3.62 -19.82
N MET A 231 -6.37 4.05 -20.13
CA MET A 231 -7.27 4.69 -19.16
C MET A 231 -7.50 3.85 -17.91
N GLN A 232 -7.77 2.56 -18.06
CA GLN A 232 -7.98 1.66 -16.91
C GLN A 232 -6.72 1.58 -16.05
N LEU A 233 -5.55 1.43 -16.67
CA LEU A 233 -4.28 1.32 -15.96
C LEU A 233 -3.98 2.59 -15.17
N ASP A 234 -4.05 3.76 -15.80
CA ASP A 234 -3.70 5.04 -15.18
C ASP A 234 -4.60 5.37 -13.98
N TRP A 235 -5.92 5.15 -14.10
CA TRP A 235 -6.84 5.32 -12.99
C TRP A 235 -6.61 4.30 -11.88
N THR A 236 -6.33 3.03 -12.21
CA THR A 236 -6.01 2.02 -11.20
C THR A 236 -4.71 2.39 -10.47
N MET A 237 -3.66 2.81 -11.19
CA MET A 237 -2.41 3.27 -10.60
C MET A 237 -2.60 4.45 -9.63
N LEU A 238 -3.42 5.44 -10.00
CA LEU A 238 -3.75 6.56 -9.10
C LEU A 238 -4.36 6.05 -7.78
N PHE A 239 -5.35 5.16 -7.86
CA PHE A 239 -6.04 4.68 -6.67
C PHE A 239 -5.22 3.67 -5.86
N VAL A 240 -4.37 2.88 -6.50
CA VAL A 240 -3.36 2.06 -5.81
C VAL A 240 -2.38 2.96 -5.06
N ALA A 241 -1.81 3.98 -5.72
CA ALA A 241 -0.91 4.93 -5.06
C ALA A 241 -1.59 5.65 -3.87
N LEU A 242 -2.87 6.02 -4.00
CA LEU A 242 -3.65 6.60 -2.92
C LEU A 242 -3.84 5.62 -1.76
N SER A 243 -4.09 4.35 -2.05
CA SER A 243 -4.21 3.28 -1.05
C SER A 243 -2.89 3.01 -0.33
N LEU A 244 -1.77 3.01 -1.06
CA LEU A 244 -0.42 2.86 -0.52
C LEU A 244 -0.06 4.02 0.42
N ALA A 245 -0.34 5.27 0.00
CA ALA A 245 -0.17 6.44 0.86
C ALA A 245 -1.05 6.34 2.12
N GLY A 246 -2.30 5.92 1.98
CA GLY A 246 -3.22 5.67 3.09
C GLY A 246 -2.70 4.59 4.05
N SER A 247 -2.14 3.50 3.51
CA SER A 247 -1.50 2.42 4.28
C SER A 247 -0.30 2.93 5.08
N ALA A 248 0.57 3.74 4.46
CA ALA A 248 1.72 4.35 5.11
C ALA A 248 1.28 5.27 6.27
N TRP A 249 0.25 6.11 6.06
CA TRP A 249 -0.34 6.94 7.11
C TRP A 249 -0.98 6.11 8.22
N ALA A 250 -1.62 4.99 7.92
CA ALA A 250 -2.15 4.07 8.93
C ALA A 250 -1.03 3.50 9.80
N VAL A 251 0.05 3.00 9.18
CA VAL A 251 1.24 2.49 9.90
C VAL A 251 1.88 3.58 10.75
N ALA A 252 2.06 4.81 10.23
CA ALA A 252 2.54 5.95 11.01
C ALA A 252 1.63 6.27 12.20
N GLY A 253 0.32 6.17 12.00
CA GLY A 253 -0.69 6.33 13.06
C GLY A 253 -0.60 5.28 14.16
N GLY A 254 -0.26 4.04 13.81
CA GLY A 254 0.01 2.95 14.77
C GLY A 254 1.28 3.15 15.59
N LEU A 255 2.18 4.01 15.13
CA LEU A 255 3.46 4.32 15.79
C LEU A 255 3.44 5.65 16.56
N ARG A 256 2.29 6.30 16.72
CA ARG A 256 2.17 7.65 17.32
C ARG A 256 2.81 7.77 18.71
N ASP A 257 2.77 6.69 19.51
CA ASP A 257 3.28 6.65 20.88
C ASP A 257 4.76 6.25 20.96
N LYS A 258 5.39 5.94 19.83
CA LYS A 258 6.83 5.63 19.75
C LYS A 258 7.65 6.93 19.60
N PRO A 259 8.90 6.94 20.08
CA PRO A 259 9.76 8.13 19.97
C PRO A 259 10.11 8.45 18.52
N TRP A 260 10.35 9.76 18.23
CA TRP A 260 10.81 10.23 16.93
C TRP A 260 12.30 9.95 16.65
N GLY A 261 13.10 9.76 17.70
CA GLY A 261 14.55 9.58 17.63
C GLY A 261 15.02 8.38 18.45
N PHE A 262 16.33 8.29 18.65
CA PHE A 262 17.00 7.25 19.48
C PHE A 262 16.74 7.49 20.98
N GLY A 263 15.50 7.50 21.45
CA GLY A 263 15.12 7.69 22.85
C GLY A 263 15.09 6.37 23.64
N LYS A 264 15.07 6.48 24.99
CA LYS A 264 15.05 5.34 25.93
C LYS A 264 13.83 4.39 25.80
N GLY A 265 12.84 4.70 24.95
CA GLY A 265 11.71 3.82 24.65
C GLY A 265 12.04 2.67 23.69
N ALA A 266 13.19 2.67 23.03
CA ALA A 266 13.57 1.64 22.05
C ALA A 266 13.99 0.29 22.68
N ARG A 267 14.16 0.20 24.00
CA ARG A 267 14.65 -1.02 24.69
C ARG A 267 13.57 -1.93 25.29
N ALA A 268 12.31 -1.57 25.21
CA ALA A 268 11.23 -2.33 25.87
C ALA A 268 10.56 -3.40 25.00
N ASP A 269 10.89 -3.50 23.70
CA ASP A 269 10.17 -4.35 22.75
C ASP A 269 11.11 -5.30 21.95
N ALA A 270 12.30 -5.65 22.48
CA ALA A 270 13.18 -6.66 21.89
C ALA A 270 12.78 -8.07 22.32
#